data_154f60c1538b73d19f4d6f2f108a8757
#
_entry.id   154f60c1538b73d19f4d6f2f108a8757
#
_cell.length_a   1.000
_cell.length_b   1.000
_cell.length_c   1.000
_cell.angle_alpha   90.00
_cell.angle_beta   90.00
_cell.angle_gamma   90.00
#
_symmetry.space_group_name_H-M   'P 1'
#
loop_
_entity.id
_entity.type
_entity.pdbx_description
1 polymer ?
#
loop_
_entity_poly.entity_id
_entity_poly.type
_entity_poly.pdbx_seq_one_letter_code
_entity_poly.pdbx_strand_id
1 'polypeptide(L)'
;IRRPTRSTLFPYTTLFRSALLDRMEVIRLSGYITEEKIAIARHHLWPRVLERAGLKKNQLVISEGALRHVIEGYAREAGVRNLEKQLGRVARKAVVKILGGAATPIKIGIKEVEAYLDKPVFSREKPMSGVGVVTGLAWTAMGGATLPVEASRIHTLNRGFKLTGKLGEVMRESAEIAYSYVASHLKTYGADSTFFDKSFVHLHVPEGATPKDGPSAGVTMATALLSLAKNAKINRPLAMTGELTLTGQVLPVGGIREKVIAARRVGISELILPEANRRDFDKLPDHIRAGMTVHYARRYQDVAGVVFG
;
A
#
# COMPACT_ATOMS: atom_id res chain seq x y z
N ILE A 1 -5.23 -0.38 -41.36
CA ILE A 1 -4.08 -0.41 -40.41
C ILE A 1 -4.66 -0.11 -39.04
N ARG A 2 -4.87 -1.13 -38.22
CA ARG A 2 -5.34 -0.99 -36.81
C ARG A 2 -4.18 -0.43 -35.95
N ARG A 3 -4.40 0.69 -35.26
CA ARG A 3 -3.49 1.20 -34.25
C ARG A 3 -3.42 0.22 -33.09
N PRO A 4 -2.22 -0.13 -32.57
CA PRO A 4 -2.10 -0.98 -31.39
C PRO A 4 -2.68 -0.27 -30.17
N THR A 5 -3.46 -0.99 -29.37
CA THR A 5 -3.99 -0.56 -28.08
C THR A 5 -2.84 -0.19 -27.14
N ARG A 6 -2.90 1.01 -26.56
CA ARG A 6 -1.91 1.52 -25.60
C ARG A 6 -1.87 0.59 -24.36
N SER A 7 -0.77 -0.11 -24.19
CA SER A 7 -0.44 -0.80 -22.95
C SER A 7 -0.15 0.24 -21.87
N THR A 8 -0.92 0.25 -20.79
CA THR A 8 -0.84 1.19 -19.67
C THR A 8 0.13 0.74 -18.59
N LEU A 9 1.08 -0.16 -18.88
CA LEU A 9 1.89 -0.83 -17.87
C LEU A 9 3.02 -0.02 -17.24
N PHE A 10 3.45 1.11 -17.83
CA PHE A 10 4.41 2.03 -17.18
C PHE A 10 4.23 3.46 -17.71
N PRO A 11 3.99 4.46 -16.85
CA PRO A 11 3.88 5.86 -17.29
C PRO A 11 5.16 6.42 -17.93
N TYR A 12 6.29 5.72 -17.84
CA TYR A 12 7.58 6.12 -18.43
C TYR A 12 7.80 5.61 -19.85
N THR A 13 7.14 4.52 -20.27
CA THR A 13 7.32 3.94 -21.62
C THR A 13 6.62 4.73 -22.71
N THR A 14 5.72 5.65 -22.36
CA THR A 14 5.03 6.51 -23.33
C THR A 14 5.80 7.77 -23.71
N LEU A 15 6.80 8.19 -22.89
CA LEU A 15 7.59 9.42 -23.13
C LEU A 15 8.90 9.15 -23.86
N PHE A 16 9.48 7.94 -23.72
CA PHE A 16 10.75 7.62 -24.34
C PHE A 16 10.65 6.32 -25.14
N ARG A 17 11.23 6.27 -26.33
CA ARG A 17 11.36 5.04 -27.10
C ARG A 17 12.33 4.09 -26.38
N SER A 18 12.05 2.78 -26.37
CA SER A 18 12.88 1.77 -25.71
C SER A 18 14.35 1.86 -26.05
N ALA A 19 14.68 2.09 -27.31
CA ALA A 19 16.06 2.28 -27.80
C ALA A 19 16.79 3.49 -27.18
N LEU A 20 16.08 4.46 -26.62
CA LEU A 20 16.68 5.58 -25.90
C LEU A 20 16.96 5.20 -24.45
N LEU A 21 16.05 4.47 -23.81
CA LEU A 21 16.23 3.99 -22.42
C LEU A 21 17.46 3.09 -22.28
N ASP A 22 17.75 2.25 -23.27
CA ASP A 22 18.94 1.37 -23.28
C ASP A 22 20.26 2.12 -23.29
N ARG A 23 20.25 3.42 -23.65
CA ARG A 23 21.43 4.30 -23.72
C ARG A 23 21.50 5.30 -22.56
N MET A 24 20.57 5.23 -21.62
CA MET A 24 20.46 6.16 -20.48
C MET A 24 20.75 5.41 -19.17
N GLU A 25 21.48 6.05 -18.29
CA GLU A 25 21.53 5.64 -16.89
C GLU A 25 20.25 6.06 -16.19
N VAL A 26 19.51 5.09 -15.64
CA VAL A 26 18.25 5.34 -14.95
C VAL A 26 18.50 5.43 -13.44
N ILE A 27 18.47 6.65 -12.91
CA ILE A 27 18.53 6.90 -11.47
C ILE A 27 17.11 6.84 -10.91
N ARG A 28 16.83 5.82 -10.10
CA ARG A 28 15.54 5.64 -9.44
C ARG A 28 15.51 6.40 -8.12
N LEU A 29 14.66 7.41 -8.02
CA LEU A 29 14.38 8.11 -6.77
C LEU A 29 13.19 7.44 -6.09
N SER A 30 13.43 6.92 -4.90
CA SER A 30 12.36 6.36 -4.06
C SER A 30 11.60 7.47 -3.33
N GLY A 31 10.34 7.18 -2.94
CA GLY A 31 9.56 8.09 -2.11
C GLY A 31 10.09 8.22 -0.68
N TYR A 32 9.67 9.27 0.01
CA TYR A 32 10.00 9.54 1.41
C TYR A 32 9.01 8.87 2.37
N ILE A 33 9.50 8.37 3.50
CA ILE A 33 8.65 7.96 4.63
C ILE A 33 8.15 9.18 5.41
N THR A 34 7.19 8.96 6.32
CA THR A 34 6.60 10.04 7.14
C THR A 34 7.65 10.79 7.94
N GLU A 35 8.61 10.10 8.54
CA GLU A 35 9.70 10.67 9.33
C GLU A 35 10.63 11.55 8.49
N GLU A 36 11.02 11.08 7.32
CA GLU A 36 11.81 11.86 6.35
C GLU A 36 11.04 13.11 5.89
N LYS A 37 9.73 12.97 5.60
CA LYS A 37 8.88 14.12 5.23
C LYS A 37 8.76 15.14 6.36
N ILE A 38 8.68 14.72 7.62
CA ILE A 38 8.67 15.61 8.78
C ILE A 38 9.99 16.39 8.86
N ALA A 39 11.13 15.71 8.70
CA ALA A 39 12.44 16.35 8.70
C ALA A 39 12.57 17.35 7.54
N ILE A 40 12.20 16.97 6.33
CA ILE A 40 12.18 17.85 5.14
C ILE A 40 11.23 19.03 5.36
N ALA A 41 10.05 18.80 5.91
CA ALA A 41 9.09 19.86 6.20
C ALA A 41 9.67 20.86 7.20
N ARG A 42 10.26 20.39 8.29
CA ARG A 42 10.81 21.24 9.36
C ARG A 42 12.01 22.06 8.89
N HIS A 43 12.96 21.42 8.19
CA HIS A 43 14.23 22.06 7.85
C HIS A 43 14.19 22.85 6.55
N HIS A 44 13.32 22.49 5.61
CA HIS A 44 13.32 23.07 4.26
C HIS A 44 11.99 23.70 3.85
N LEU A 45 10.86 22.96 4.00
CA LEU A 45 9.59 23.46 3.44
C LEU A 45 8.98 24.56 4.31
N TRP A 46 8.92 24.36 5.64
CA TRP A 46 8.27 25.31 6.52
C TRP A 46 8.95 26.68 6.54
N PRO A 47 10.29 26.81 6.65
CA PRO A 47 10.95 28.09 6.55
C PRO A 47 10.66 28.81 5.23
N ARG A 48 10.72 28.10 4.10
CA ARG A 48 10.43 28.65 2.78
C ARG A 48 8.97 29.06 2.60
N VAL A 49 8.04 28.30 3.18
CA VAL A 49 6.61 28.63 3.17
C VAL A 49 6.32 29.90 3.99
N LEU A 50 6.95 30.07 5.15
CA LEU A 50 6.84 31.28 5.97
C LEU A 50 7.36 32.50 5.21
N GLU A 51 8.57 32.41 4.63
CA GLU A 51 9.17 33.48 3.84
C GLU A 51 8.26 33.92 2.68
N ARG A 52 7.75 32.96 1.91
CA ARG A 52 6.81 33.24 0.81
C ARG A 52 5.49 33.85 1.26
N ALA A 53 5.08 33.59 2.49
CA ALA A 53 3.90 34.16 3.11
C ALA A 53 4.15 35.51 3.80
N GLY A 54 5.40 36.03 3.80
CA GLY A 54 5.78 37.25 4.49
C GLY A 54 5.77 37.15 6.02
N LEU A 55 5.88 35.92 6.56
CA LEU A 55 5.84 35.65 8.00
C LEU A 55 7.23 35.46 8.59
N LYS A 56 7.47 36.02 9.77
CA LYS A 56 8.65 35.72 10.59
C LYS A 56 8.50 34.35 11.27
N LYS A 57 9.62 33.66 11.55
CA LYS A 57 9.64 32.32 12.16
C LYS A 57 8.92 32.26 13.52
N ASN A 58 8.84 33.34 14.24
CA ASN A 58 8.21 33.45 15.54
C ASN A 58 6.70 33.83 15.47
N GLN A 59 6.12 34.09 14.31
CA GLN A 59 4.72 34.48 14.19
C GLN A 59 3.79 33.28 13.98
N LEU A 60 4.31 32.20 13.39
CA LEU A 60 3.52 30.98 13.11
C LEU A 60 4.39 29.77 13.40
N VAL A 61 3.94 28.89 14.30
CA VAL A 61 4.66 27.69 14.72
C VAL A 61 3.76 26.47 14.49
N ILE A 62 4.31 25.42 13.89
CA ILE A 62 3.64 24.14 13.68
C ILE A 62 4.31 23.04 14.48
N SER A 63 3.52 22.26 15.20
CA SER A 63 4.03 21.13 15.99
C SER A 63 4.37 19.93 15.08
N GLU A 64 5.24 19.04 15.56
CA GLU A 64 5.55 17.81 14.83
C GLU A 64 4.33 16.91 14.65
N GLY A 65 3.48 16.81 15.67
CA GLY A 65 2.21 16.08 15.57
C GLY A 65 1.28 16.66 14.50
N ALA A 66 1.25 17.98 14.34
CA ALA A 66 0.50 18.63 13.26
C ALA A 66 1.12 18.36 11.88
N LEU A 67 2.45 18.40 11.75
CA LEU A 67 3.14 18.01 10.50
C LEU A 67 2.81 16.58 10.11
N ARG A 68 2.90 15.65 11.05
CA ARG A 68 2.53 14.24 10.85
C ARG A 68 1.08 14.12 10.39
N HIS A 69 0.18 14.82 11.04
CA HIS A 69 -1.25 14.82 10.68
C HIS A 69 -1.50 15.39 9.28
N VAL A 70 -0.78 16.45 8.87
CA VAL A 70 -0.85 16.98 7.50
C VAL A 70 -0.32 15.97 6.48
N ILE A 71 0.80 15.29 6.77
CA ILE A 71 1.40 14.28 5.89
C ILE A 71 0.44 13.10 5.69
N GLU A 72 -0.09 12.56 6.79
CA GLU A 72 -0.93 11.36 6.78
C GLU A 72 -2.35 11.63 6.28
N GLY A 73 -2.92 12.78 6.63
CA GLY A 73 -4.32 13.11 6.34
C GLY A 73 -4.55 13.90 5.05
N TYR A 74 -3.53 14.64 4.53
CA TYR A 74 -3.75 15.56 3.40
C TYR A 74 -2.72 15.46 2.29
N ALA A 75 -1.58 14.78 2.53
CA ALA A 75 -0.46 14.76 1.58
C ALA A 75 0.12 13.35 1.40
N ARG A 76 -0.73 12.37 1.09
CA ARG A 76 -0.30 11.01 0.71
C ARG A 76 0.26 11.03 -0.70
N GLU A 77 1.58 11.11 -0.80
CA GLU A 77 2.34 11.14 -2.05
C GLU A 77 3.73 10.53 -1.81
N ALA A 78 4.42 10.12 -2.86
CA ALA A 78 5.80 9.65 -2.76
C ALA A 78 6.79 10.77 -2.40
N GLY A 79 6.61 11.96 -2.97
CA GLY A 79 7.41 13.16 -2.71
C GLY A 79 6.86 14.06 -1.60
N VAL A 80 7.10 15.38 -1.74
CA VAL A 80 6.71 16.42 -0.78
C VAL A 80 6.03 17.64 -1.43
N ARG A 81 5.66 17.56 -2.71
CA ARG A 81 5.06 18.70 -3.44
C ARG A 81 3.68 19.05 -2.90
N ASN A 82 2.82 18.07 -2.66
CA ASN A 82 1.50 18.30 -2.09
C ASN A 82 1.60 18.73 -0.62
N LEU A 83 2.56 18.17 0.13
CA LEU A 83 2.86 18.61 1.49
C LEU A 83 3.20 20.10 1.52
N GLU A 84 4.10 20.58 0.67
CA GLU A 84 4.42 22.01 0.55
C GLU A 84 3.19 22.85 0.22
N LYS A 85 2.33 22.38 -0.68
CA LYS A 85 1.07 23.05 -1.05
C LYS A 85 0.12 23.18 0.15
N GLN A 86 -0.03 22.12 0.95
CA GLN A 86 -0.89 22.15 2.14
C GLN A 86 -0.32 23.08 3.23
N LEU A 87 0.99 23.01 3.48
CA LEU A 87 1.66 23.94 4.41
C LEU A 87 1.50 25.40 3.95
N GLY A 88 1.59 25.67 2.65
CA GLY A 88 1.31 26.98 2.07
C GLY A 88 -0.14 27.46 2.29
N ARG A 89 -1.13 26.54 2.22
CA ARG A 89 -2.53 26.88 2.56
C ARG A 89 -2.66 27.28 4.03
N VAL A 90 -2.01 26.54 4.93
CA VAL A 90 -1.99 26.84 6.36
C VAL A 90 -1.40 28.23 6.61
N ALA A 91 -0.24 28.51 6.03
CA ALA A 91 0.44 29.81 6.21
C ALA A 91 -0.43 30.98 5.69
N ARG A 92 -1.02 30.87 4.50
CA ARG A 92 -1.89 31.94 3.95
C ARG A 92 -3.12 32.21 4.81
N LYS A 93 -3.79 31.16 5.30
CA LYS A 93 -4.94 31.34 6.22
C LYS A 93 -4.50 31.95 7.56
N ALA A 94 -3.28 31.63 8.04
CA ALA A 94 -2.72 32.23 9.25
C ALA A 94 -2.40 33.74 9.06
N VAL A 95 -1.88 34.13 7.87
CA VAL A 95 -1.68 35.57 7.54
C VAL A 95 -2.98 36.33 7.64
N VAL A 96 -4.08 35.83 7.09
CA VAL A 96 -5.39 36.48 7.17
C VAL A 96 -5.83 36.69 8.64
N LYS A 97 -5.60 35.68 9.51
CA LYS A 97 -5.91 35.83 10.95
C LYS A 97 -5.05 36.87 11.64
N ILE A 98 -3.73 36.92 11.32
CA ILE A 98 -2.81 37.91 11.89
C ILE A 98 -3.20 39.32 11.47
N LEU A 99 -3.51 39.52 10.18
CA LEU A 99 -4.01 40.80 9.66
C LEU A 99 -5.33 41.23 10.28
N GLY A 100 -6.16 40.24 10.68
CA GLY A 100 -7.40 40.46 11.43
C GLY A 100 -7.21 40.69 12.94
N GLY A 101 -5.95 40.88 13.41
CA GLY A 101 -5.64 41.21 14.80
C GLY A 101 -5.39 40.01 15.73
N ALA A 102 -5.22 38.79 15.19
CA ALA A 102 -4.88 37.63 16.02
C ALA A 102 -3.48 37.78 16.66
N ALA A 103 -3.39 37.43 17.95
CA ALA A 103 -2.12 37.46 18.67
C ALA A 103 -1.11 36.45 18.09
N THR A 104 0.17 36.84 18.06
CA THR A 104 1.29 35.98 17.64
C THR A 104 2.14 35.55 18.84
N PRO A 105 2.71 34.35 18.84
CA PRO A 105 2.68 33.35 17.77
C PRO A 105 1.38 32.55 17.69
N ILE A 106 0.88 32.34 16.48
CA ILE A 106 -0.16 31.33 16.26
C ILE A 106 0.48 29.97 16.32
N LYS A 107 0.00 29.10 17.23
CA LYS A 107 0.47 27.73 17.40
C LYS A 107 -0.49 26.76 16.71
N ILE A 108 0.02 25.91 15.81
CA ILE A 108 -0.76 24.90 15.11
C ILE A 108 -0.43 23.53 15.66
N GLY A 109 -1.37 22.96 16.39
CA GLY A 109 -1.39 21.58 16.84
C GLY A 109 -2.26 20.71 15.92
N ILE A 110 -2.48 19.46 16.30
CA ILE A 110 -3.27 18.49 15.51
C ILE A 110 -4.73 19.00 15.33
N LYS A 111 -5.34 19.52 16.40
CA LYS A 111 -6.73 19.99 16.38
C LYS A 111 -6.93 21.21 15.47
N GLU A 112 -5.92 22.08 15.43
CA GLU A 112 -5.98 23.30 14.63
C GLU A 112 -5.80 23.04 13.14
N VAL A 113 -5.15 21.92 12.73
CA VAL A 113 -4.96 21.59 11.31
C VAL A 113 -6.27 21.57 10.54
N GLU A 114 -7.33 20.97 11.09
CA GLU A 114 -8.63 20.88 10.43
C GLU A 114 -9.28 22.26 10.21
N ALA A 115 -9.04 23.23 11.11
CA ALA A 115 -9.52 24.60 10.92
C ALA A 115 -8.85 25.32 9.73
N TYR A 116 -7.66 24.85 9.32
CA TYR A 116 -6.94 25.41 8.18
C TYR A 116 -7.11 24.60 6.88
N LEU A 117 -7.23 23.28 6.96
CA LEU A 117 -7.22 22.38 5.80
C LEU A 117 -8.54 21.64 5.57
N ASP A 118 -9.55 21.90 6.41
CA ASP A 118 -10.81 21.17 6.45
C ASP A 118 -10.61 19.71 6.94
N LYS A 119 -11.61 18.84 6.81
CA LYS A 119 -11.48 17.44 7.22
C LYS A 119 -10.40 16.71 6.40
N PRO A 120 -9.66 15.78 7.02
CA PRO A 120 -8.67 14.97 6.29
C PRO A 120 -9.27 14.26 5.09
N VAL A 121 -8.55 14.31 3.96
CA VAL A 121 -8.91 13.59 2.73
C VAL A 121 -8.69 12.09 2.90
N PHE A 122 -7.66 11.73 3.69
CA PHE A 122 -7.29 10.34 3.95
C PHE A 122 -7.57 10.00 5.40
N SER A 123 -8.40 8.99 5.64
CA SER A 123 -8.59 8.41 6.96
C SER A 123 -7.44 7.45 7.31
N ARG A 124 -7.24 7.21 8.60
CA ARG A 124 -6.32 6.18 9.06
C ARG A 124 -6.92 4.83 8.75
N GLU A 125 -6.29 4.10 7.82
CA GLU A 125 -6.68 2.75 7.49
C GLU A 125 -6.46 1.84 8.71
N LYS A 126 -7.49 1.06 9.07
CA LYS A 126 -7.34 -0.04 10.02
C LYS A 126 -7.24 -1.33 9.24
N PRO A 127 -6.29 -2.20 9.54
CA PRO A 127 -6.25 -3.52 8.91
C PRO A 127 -7.58 -4.24 9.10
N MET A 128 -8.15 -4.71 8.00
CA MET A 128 -9.36 -5.54 8.03
C MET A 128 -8.99 -6.93 8.57
N SER A 129 -9.92 -7.60 9.19
CA SER A 129 -9.66 -8.88 9.86
C SER A 129 -10.93 -9.74 9.89
N GLY A 130 -10.78 -10.99 9.53
CA GLY A 130 -11.87 -11.98 9.45
C GLY A 130 -11.38 -13.28 8.82
N VAL A 131 -12.26 -14.27 8.80
CA VAL A 131 -12.03 -15.47 7.97
C VAL A 131 -12.11 -15.07 6.51
N GLY A 132 -11.15 -15.50 5.71
CA GLY A 132 -11.05 -15.11 4.31
C GLY A 132 -10.51 -13.69 4.08
N VAL A 133 -10.08 -12.97 5.12
CA VAL A 133 -9.57 -11.61 5.00
C VAL A 133 -8.06 -11.57 5.23
N VAL A 134 -7.32 -11.06 4.24
CA VAL A 134 -5.84 -10.99 4.26
C VAL A 134 -5.37 -9.64 3.74
N THR A 135 -4.36 -9.09 4.40
CA THR A 135 -3.73 -7.83 3.97
C THR A 135 -2.57 -8.12 3.02
N GLY A 136 -2.71 -7.70 1.78
CA GLY A 136 -1.63 -7.64 0.81
C GLY A 136 -0.93 -6.28 0.79
N LEU A 137 0.11 -6.19 -0.02
CA LEU A 137 0.88 -4.98 -0.25
C LEU A 137 0.95 -4.66 -1.74
N ALA A 138 0.61 -3.44 -2.09
CA ALA A 138 0.66 -2.93 -3.45
C ALA A 138 1.63 -1.75 -3.57
N TRP A 139 2.14 -1.56 -4.78
CA TRP A 139 2.87 -0.35 -5.17
C TRP A 139 2.02 0.44 -6.16
N THR A 140 1.94 1.75 -5.96
CA THR A 140 1.19 2.69 -6.80
C THR A 140 2.06 3.90 -7.15
N ALA A 141 1.63 4.70 -8.11
CA ALA A 141 2.31 5.96 -8.44
C ALA A 141 2.39 6.95 -7.26
N MET A 142 1.52 6.80 -6.26
CA MET A 142 1.53 7.59 -5.02
C MET A 142 2.39 6.98 -3.90
N GLY A 143 3.08 5.87 -4.17
CA GLY A 143 3.85 5.10 -3.20
C GLY A 143 3.21 3.75 -2.89
N GLY A 144 3.58 3.15 -1.75
CA GLY A 144 2.99 1.90 -1.31
C GLY A 144 1.60 2.05 -0.70
N ALA A 145 0.80 1.01 -0.84
CA ALA A 145 -0.52 0.89 -0.23
C ALA A 145 -0.73 -0.52 0.35
N THR A 146 -1.55 -0.63 1.39
CA THR A 146 -2.12 -1.91 1.78
C THR A 146 -3.22 -2.30 0.81
N LEU A 147 -3.34 -3.58 0.56
CA LEU A 147 -4.30 -4.16 -0.37
C LEU A 147 -5.10 -5.23 0.39
N PRO A 148 -6.21 -4.89 1.02
CA PRO A 148 -7.07 -5.90 1.62
C PRO A 148 -7.64 -6.80 0.53
N VAL A 149 -7.67 -8.10 0.80
CA VAL A 149 -8.29 -9.12 -0.04
C VAL A 149 -9.29 -9.88 0.83
N GLU A 150 -10.50 -10.01 0.34
CA GLU A 150 -11.61 -10.66 1.02
C GLU A 150 -12.11 -11.83 0.17
N ALA A 151 -12.22 -13.01 0.78
CA ALA A 151 -12.85 -14.18 0.19
C ALA A 151 -14.07 -14.57 1.04
N SER A 152 -15.20 -14.77 0.40
CA SER A 152 -16.45 -15.16 1.06
C SER A 152 -17.16 -16.25 0.26
N ARG A 153 -17.79 -17.19 0.97
CA ARG A 153 -18.67 -18.19 0.38
C ARG A 153 -20.08 -17.64 0.30
N ILE A 154 -20.61 -17.50 -0.92
CA ILE A 154 -21.96 -16.97 -1.15
C ILE A 154 -23.02 -18.03 -0.82
N HIS A 155 -22.82 -19.25 -1.33
CA HIS A 155 -23.71 -20.38 -1.11
C HIS A 155 -23.00 -21.72 -1.39
N THR A 156 -23.69 -22.84 -1.10
CA THR A 156 -23.20 -24.20 -1.24
C THR A 156 -23.95 -25.03 -2.28
N LEU A 157 -24.68 -24.37 -3.19
CA LEU A 157 -25.53 -25.05 -4.17
C LEU A 157 -24.76 -25.55 -5.40
N ASN A 158 -23.76 -24.79 -5.82
CA ASN A 158 -22.93 -25.14 -6.97
C ASN A 158 -21.52 -24.56 -6.82
N ARG A 159 -20.61 -25.08 -7.62
CA ARG A 159 -19.26 -24.53 -7.79
C ARG A 159 -19.31 -23.21 -8.55
N GLY A 160 -18.56 -22.22 -8.09
CA GLY A 160 -18.37 -20.97 -8.81
C GLY A 160 -17.32 -20.07 -8.19
N PHE A 161 -16.78 -19.18 -9.02
CA PHE A 161 -15.78 -18.21 -8.59
C PHE A 161 -16.09 -16.85 -9.20
N LYS A 162 -16.30 -15.84 -8.36
CA LYS A 162 -16.59 -14.46 -8.75
C LYS A 162 -15.49 -13.54 -8.29
N LEU A 163 -15.07 -12.63 -9.17
CA LEU A 163 -14.02 -11.64 -8.91
C LEU A 163 -14.61 -10.23 -9.02
N THR A 164 -14.31 -9.39 -8.01
CA THR A 164 -14.66 -7.96 -8.03
C THR A 164 -13.55 -7.10 -7.42
N GLY A 165 -13.58 -5.78 -7.66
CA GLY A 165 -12.59 -4.84 -7.13
C GLY A 165 -11.89 -4.02 -8.20
N LYS A 166 -12.47 -3.96 -9.43
CA LYS A 166 -11.91 -3.25 -10.60
C LYS A 166 -10.50 -3.74 -10.94
N LEU A 167 -10.34 -5.07 -10.98
CA LEU A 167 -9.09 -5.76 -11.26
C LEU A 167 -8.78 -5.67 -12.76
N GLY A 168 -7.52 -5.35 -13.08
CA GLY A 168 -6.99 -5.48 -14.43
C GLY A 168 -6.77 -6.94 -14.85
N GLU A 169 -6.38 -7.17 -16.09
CA GLU A 169 -6.27 -8.51 -16.66
C GLU A 169 -5.26 -9.38 -15.92
N VAL A 170 -4.08 -8.86 -15.65
CA VAL A 170 -3.00 -9.60 -14.94
C VAL A 170 -3.42 -9.98 -13.51
N MET A 171 -4.11 -9.09 -12.81
CA MET A 171 -4.58 -9.39 -11.45
C MET A 171 -5.74 -10.39 -11.45
N ARG A 172 -6.59 -10.40 -12.46
CA ARG A 172 -7.64 -11.42 -12.65
C ARG A 172 -7.03 -12.80 -12.87
N GLU A 173 -6.06 -12.90 -13.79
CA GLU A 173 -5.31 -14.13 -14.05
C GLU A 173 -4.61 -14.62 -12.76
N SER A 174 -3.98 -13.74 -12.01
CA SER A 174 -3.37 -14.07 -10.72
C SER A 174 -4.38 -14.63 -9.70
N ALA A 175 -5.62 -14.12 -9.69
CA ALA A 175 -6.68 -14.63 -8.82
C ALA A 175 -7.15 -16.03 -9.26
N GLU A 176 -7.24 -16.29 -10.55
CA GLU A 176 -7.60 -17.59 -11.12
C GLU A 176 -6.52 -18.64 -10.86
N ILE A 177 -5.23 -18.25 -10.96
CA ILE A 177 -4.08 -19.09 -10.59
C ILE A 177 -4.15 -19.42 -9.08
N ALA A 178 -4.39 -18.43 -8.23
CA ALA A 178 -4.52 -18.62 -6.79
C ALA A 178 -5.66 -19.59 -6.44
N TYR A 179 -6.83 -19.42 -7.07
CA TYR A 179 -7.98 -20.31 -6.90
C TYR A 179 -7.65 -21.75 -7.32
N SER A 180 -7.05 -21.92 -8.50
CA SER A 180 -6.69 -23.24 -9.05
C SER A 180 -5.66 -23.95 -8.18
N TYR A 181 -4.66 -23.23 -7.72
CA TYR A 181 -3.64 -23.76 -6.83
C TYR A 181 -4.23 -24.22 -5.49
N VAL A 182 -5.00 -23.36 -4.82
CA VAL A 182 -5.58 -23.71 -3.51
C VAL A 182 -6.57 -24.86 -3.64
N ALA A 183 -7.43 -24.86 -4.67
CA ALA A 183 -8.41 -25.90 -4.91
C ALA A 183 -7.75 -27.28 -5.09
N SER A 184 -6.62 -27.35 -5.78
CA SER A 184 -5.89 -28.61 -6.00
C SER A 184 -5.06 -29.08 -4.79
N HIS A 185 -4.84 -28.24 -3.78
CA HIS A 185 -3.95 -28.51 -2.65
C HIS A 185 -4.65 -28.46 -1.28
N LEU A 186 -5.99 -28.41 -1.20
CA LEU A 186 -6.74 -28.29 0.05
C LEU A 186 -6.35 -29.35 1.08
N LYS A 187 -6.25 -30.62 0.65
CA LYS A 187 -5.85 -31.73 1.53
C LYS A 187 -4.45 -31.52 2.13
N THR A 188 -3.51 -31.01 1.35
CA THR A 188 -2.15 -30.71 1.79
C THR A 188 -2.12 -29.71 2.93
N TYR A 189 -3.07 -28.77 2.94
CA TYR A 189 -3.19 -27.72 3.95
C TYR A 189 -4.19 -28.04 5.07
N GLY A 190 -4.71 -29.28 5.10
CA GLY A 190 -5.66 -29.71 6.15
C GLY A 190 -7.03 -29.03 6.05
N ALA A 191 -7.48 -28.72 4.85
CA ALA A 191 -8.82 -28.22 4.56
C ALA A 191 -9.68 -29.31 3.89
N ASP A 192 -11.01 -29.11 3.91
CA ASP A 192 -11.93 -30.03 3.23
C ASP A 192 -11.66 -30.03 1.72
N SER A 193 -11.23 -31.17 1.19
CA SER A 193 -10.88 -31.34 -0.23
C SER A 193 -12.04 -31.06 -1.19
N THR A 194 -13.29 -31.09 -0.70
CA THR A 194 -14.50 -30.83 -1.51
C THR A 194 -15.02 -29.40 -1.35
N PHE A 195 -14.34 -28.55 -0.59
CA PHE A 195 -14.82 -27.21 -0.26
C PHE A 195 -15.20 -26.39 -1.49
N PHE A 196 -14.32 -26.31 -2.50
CA PHE A 196 -14.59 -25.52 -3.69
C PHE A 196 -15.58 -26.19 -4.65
N ASP A 197 -15.72 -27.51 -4.63
CA ASP A 197 -16.69 -28.23 -5.48
C ASP A 197 -18.13 -27.92 -5.05
N LYS A 198 -18.32 -27.60 -3.77
CA LYS A 198 -19.62 -27.30 -3.16
C LYS A 198 -19.78 -25.84 -2.78
N SER A 199 -18.95 -24.94 -3.30
CA SER A 199 -18.98 -23.54 -2.88
C SER A 199 -18.95 -22.60 -4.07
N PHE A 200 -19.86 -21.61 -4.05
CA PHE A 200 -19.72 -20.42 -4.87
C PHE A 200 -18.93 -19.37 -4.05
N VAL A 201 -17.69 -19.12 -4.47
CA VAL A 201 -16.77 -18.23 -3.76
C VAL A 201 -16.68 -16.87 -4.47
N HIS A 202 -16.76 -15.81 -3.70
CA HIS A 202 -16.54 -14.46 -4.15
C HIS A 202 -15.24 -13.91 -3.55
N LEU A 203 -14.27 -13.57 -4.39
CA LEU A 203 -13.06 -12.87 -4.01
C LEU A 203 -13.19 -11.41 -4.41
N HIS A 204 -13.01 -10.53 -3.45
CA HIS A 204 -13.14 -9.09 -3.60
C HIS A 204 -11.86 -8.39 -3.15
N VAL A 205 -11.46 -7.36 -3.91
CA VAL A 205 -10.41 -6.45 -3.50
C VAL A 205 -11.01 -5.06 -3.35
N PRO A 206 -11.24 -4.57 -2.13
CA PRO A 206 -11.90 -3.30 -1.83
C PRO A 206 -11.27 -2.09 -2.51
N GLU A 207 -11.93 -0.92 -2.38
CA GLU A 207 -11.59 0.33 -3.06
C GLU A 207 -11.77 0.26 -4.59
N GLY A 208 -12.97 -0.13 -5.03
CA GLY A 208 -13.32 -0.27 -6.45
C GLY A 208 -13.21 1.01 -7.28
N ALA A 209 -13.03 2.18 -6.68
CA ALA A 209 -12.75 3.43 -7.40
C ALA A 209 -11.35 3.46 -8.01
N THR A 210 -10.38 2.74 -7.44
CA THR A 210 -8.99 2.71 -7.89
C THR A 210 -8.74 1.43 -8.70
N PRO A 211 -8.36 1.53 -9.99
CA PRO A 211 -7.93 0.38 -10.77
C PRO A 211 -6.71 -0.29 -10.15
N LYS A 212 -6.72 -1.62 -10.09
CA LYS A 212 -5.64 -2.44 -9.53
C LYS A 212 -5.21 -3.47 -10.57
N ASP A 213 -3.92 -3.61 -10.77
CA ASP A 213 -3.38 -4.61 -11.69
C ASP A 213 -2.02 -5.13 -11.21
N GLY A 214 -1.60 -6.27 -11.78
CA GLY A 214 -0.33 -6.91 -11.50
C GLY A 214 -0.45 -8.22 -10.71
N PRO A 215 0.59 -9.08 -10.77
CA PRO A 215 0.56 -10.44 -10.22
C PRO A 215 0.92 -10.51 -8.74
N SER A 216 1.39 -9.42 -8.13
CA SER A 216 2.01 -9.41 -6.80
C SER A 216 1.05 -9.70 -5.62
N ALA A 217 -0.25 -9.83 -5.88
CA ALA A 217 -1.27 -10.20 -4.91
C ALA A 217 -1.59 -11.70 -4.89
N GLY A 218 -0.98 -12.51 -5.74
CA GLY A 218 -1.28 -13.94 -5.88
C GLY A 218 -1.19 -14.71 -4.57
N VAL A 219 -0.11 -14.50 -3.82
CA VAL A 219 0.07 -15.11 -2.48
C VAL A 219 -1.03 -14.68 -1.52
N THR A 220 -1.40 -13.39 -1.52
CA THR A 220 -2.45 -12.85 -0.66
C THR A 220 -3.82 -13.45 -0.99
N MET A 221 -4.14 -13.55 -2.29
CA MET A 221 -5.41 -14.13 -2.77
C MET A 221 -5.51 -15.62 -2.41
N ALA A 222 -4.43 -16.38 -2.61
CA ALA A 222 -4.36 -17.79 -2.21
C ALA A 222 -4.56 -17.95 -0.69
N THR A 223 -3.96 -17.08 0.10
CA THR A 223 -4.10 -17.12 1.56
C THR A 223 -5.52 -16.77 2.01
N ALA A 224 -6.19 -15.82 1.36
CA ALA A 224 -7.59 -15.50 1.64
C ALA A 224 -8.52 -16.70 1.30
N LEU A 225 -8.30 -17.34 0.17
CA LEU A 225 -9.04 -18.54 -0.24
C LEU A 225 -8.79 -19.72 0.72
N LEU A 226 -7.54 -19.95 1.14
CA LEU A 226 -7.20 -21.01 2.08
C LEU A 226 -7.76 -20.73 3.49
N SER A 227 -7.68 -19.48 3.97
CA SER A 227 -8.29 -19.04 5.21
C SER A 227 -9.81 -19.33 5.22
N LEU A 228 -10.48 -19.02 4.12
CA LEU A 228 -11.90 -19.32 3.95
C LEU A 228 -12.17 -20.82 4.00
N ALA A 229 -11.41 -21.62 3.25
CA ALA A 229 -11.59 -23.08 3.19
C ALA A 229 -11.29 -23.79 4.52
N LYS A 230 -10.33 -23.28 5.29
CA LYS A 230 -10.00 -23.78 6.64
C LYS A 230 -10.91 -23.21 7.73
N ASN A 231 -11.75 -22.23 7.41
CA ASN A 231 -12.48 -21.41 8.39
C ASN A 231 -11.56 -20.86 9.49
N ALA A 232 -10.35 -20.44 9.12
CA ALA A 232 -9.29 -20.02 10.03
C ALA A 232 -8.95 -18.54 9.81
N LYS A 233 -9.19 -17.73 10.84
CA LYS A 233 -8.86 -16.30 10.84
C LYS A 233 -7.37 -16.09 11.11
N ILE A 234 -6.77 -15.08 10.45
CA ILE A 234 -5.42 -14.62 10.78
C ILE A 234 -5.52 -13.63 11.95
N ASN A 235 -5.01 -14.04 13.12
CA ASN A 235 -5.20 -13.30 14.38
C ASN A 235 -4.09 -12.30 14.72
N ARG A 236 -3.18 -12.02 13.77
CA ARG A 236 -2.07 -11.10 13.97
C ARG A 236 -1.96 -10.11 12.81
N PRO A 237 -1.38 -8.91 13.04
CA PRO A 237 -1.19 -7.91 12.00
C PRO A 237 -0.05 -8.33 11.07
N LEU A 238 -0.40 -9.09 10.03
CA LEU A 238 0.51 -9.63 9.03
C LEU A 238 0.12 -9.10 7.65
N ALA A 239 1.11 -8.73 6.84
CA ALA A 239 0.90 -8.41 5.44
C ALA A 239 1.84 -9.20 4.54
N MET A 240 1.43 -9.43 3.30
CA MET A 240 2.21 -10.22 2.37
C MET A 240 2.18 -9.69 0.95
N THR A 241 3.16 -10.11 0.17
CA THR A 241 3.20 -9.89 -1.28
C THR A 241 4.00 -11.00 -1.94
N GLY A 242 3.66 -11.34 -3.16
CA GLY A 242 4.34 -12.37 -3.95
C GLY A 242 3.47 -12.78 -5.12
N GLU A 243 4.08 -13.03 -6.25
CA GLU A 243 3.43 -13.68 -7.38
C GLU A 243 3.38 -15.19 -7.11
N LEU A 244 2.26 -15.82 -7.39
CA LEU A 244 2.07 -17.25 -7.19
C LEU A 244 1.95 -17.95 -8.53
N THR A 245 2.67 -19.07 -8.70
CA THR A 245 2.51 -19.94 -9.85
C THR A 245 1.54 -21.10 -9.57
N LEU A 246 1.05 -21.75 -10.63
CA LEU A 246 0.23 -22.97 -10.52
C LEU A 246 0.92 -24.12 -9.79
N THR A 247 2.26 -24.12 -9.76
CA THR A 247 3.07 -25.13 -9.05
C THR A 247 3.43 -24.73 -7.62
N GLY A 248 2.87 -23.60 -7.13
CA GLY A 248 3.06 -23.09 -5.78
C GLY A 248 4.41 -22.40 -5.54
N GLN A 249 5.14 -22.00 -6.56
CA GLN A 249 6.33 -21.16 -6.40
C GLN A 249 5.92 -19.73 -6.09
N VAL A 250 6.69 -19.06 -5.23
CA VAL A 250 6.54 -17.65 -4.89
C VAL A 250 7.60 -16.85 -5.61
N LEU A 251 7.22 -16.10 -6.63
CA LEU A 251 8.10 -15.33 -7.48
C LEU A 251 8.32 -13.90 -6.95
N PRO A 252 9.48 -13.27 -7.28
CA PRO A 252 9.82 -11.93 -6.82
C PRO A 252 8.89 -10.86 -7.39
N VAL A 253 8.74 -9.78 -6.66
CA VAL A 253 7.88 -8.65 -7.02
C VAL A 253 8.61 -7.32 -6.88
N GLY A 254 8.13 -6.30 -7.57
CA GLY A 254 8.68 -4.94 -7.47
C GLY A 254 8.15 -4.14 -6.27
N GLY A 255 8.82 -3.01 -5.99
CA GLY A 255 8.34 -2.02 -5.02
C GLY A 255 8.44 -2.45 -3.56
N ILE A 256 9.43 -3.26 -3.18
CA ILE A 256 9.60 -3.75 -1.79
C ILE A 256 9.69 -2.59 -0.80
N ARG A 257 10.47 -1.54 -1.11
CA ARG A 257 10.59 -0.36 -0.22
C ARG A 257 9.23 0.28 0.06
N GLU A 258 8.47 0.57 -0.97
CA GLU A 258 7.16 1.22 -0.88
C GLU A 258 6.16 0.33 -0.13
N LYS A 259 6.20 -0.97 -0.36
CA LYS A 259 5.37 -1.97 0.30
C LYS A 259 5.67 -2.06 1.80
N VAL A 260 6.93 -2.07 2.19
CA VAL A 260 7.36 -2.04 3.60
C VAL A 260 6.90 -0.75 4.29
N ILE A 261 7.06 0.39 3.63
CA ILE A 261 6.59 1.69 4.12
C ILE A 261 5.07 1.69 4.32
N ALA A 262 4.32 1.10 3.38
CA ALA A 262 2.87 0.98 3.50
C ALA A 262 2.44 0.14 4.72
N ALA A 263 3.09 -1.00 4.94
CA ALA A 263 2.83 -1.85 6.10
C ALA A 263 3.09 -1.08 7.42
N ARG A 264 4.24 -0.43 7.54
CA ARG A 264 4.57 0.39 8.73
C ARG A 264 3.55 1.49 9.00
N ARG A 265 3.08 2.16 7.96
CA ARG A 265 2.09 3.25 8.08
C ARG A 265 0.79 2.81 8.76
N VAL A 266 0.38 1.57 8.55
CA VAL A 266 -0.83 1.00 9.18
C VAL A 266 -0.54 0.19 10.45
N GLY A 267 0.72 0.20 10.93
CA GLY A 267 1.13 -0.48 12.15
C GLY A 267 1.37 -1.97 11.98
N ILE A 268 1.56 -2.46 10.76
CA ILE A 268 1.94 -3.85 10.48
C ILE A 268 3.46 -3.96 10.50
N SER A 269 3.98 -4.80 11.38
CA SER A 269 5.42 -5.06 11.55
C SER A 269 5.85 -6.45 11.10
N GLU A 270 4.92 -7.34 10.76
CA GLU A 270 5.19 -8.71 10.31
C GLU A 270 4.86 -8.85 8.83
N LEU A 271 5.83 -9.33 8.04
CA LEU A 271 5.72 -9.42 6.59
C LEU A 271 6.07 -10.82 6.08
N ILE A 272 5.39 -11.24 5.01
CA ILE A 272 5.83 -12.35 4.17
C ILE A 272 6.24 -11.80 2.81
N LEU A 273 7.49 -12.03 2.43
CA LEU A 273 8.08 -11.60 1.17
C LEU A 273 8.63 -12.80 0.40
N PRO A 274 8.71 -12.73 -0.93
CA PRO A 274 9.43 -13.74 -1.70
C PRO A 274 10.91 -13.82 -1.28
N GLU A 275 11.47 -15.03 -1.18
CA GLU A 275 12.88 -15.23 -0.85
C GLU A 275 13.81 -14.46 -1.81
N ALA A 276 13.47 -14.41 -3.09
CA ALA A 276 14.24 -13.68 -4.09
C ALA A 276 14.30 -12.16 -3.87
N ASN A 277 13.36 -11.59 -3.09
CA ASN A 277 13.37 -10.18 -2.70
C ASN A 277 14.14 -9.90 -1.40
N ARG A 278 14.80 -10.89 -0.79
CA ARG A 278 15.62 -10.69 0.43
C ARG A 278 16.63 -9.56 0.25
N ARG A 279 17.35 -9.54 -0.87
CA ARG A 279 18.33 -8.50 -1.17
C ARG A 279 17.71 -7.10 -1.27
N ASP A 280 16.48 -6.99 -1.76
CA ASP A 280 15.78 -5.70 -1.87
C ASP A 280 15.41 -5.18 -0.48
N PHE A 281 14.97 -6.06 0.42
CA PHE A 281 14.70 -5.70 1.81
C PHE A 281 15.99 -5.35 2.57
N ASP A 282 17.05 -6.13 2.43
CA ASP A 282 18.33 -5.94 3.13
C ASP A 282 19.02 -4.62 2.74
N LYS A 283 18.80 -4.14 1.51
CA LYS A 283 19.28 -2.82 1.05
C LYS A 283 18.51 -1.63 1.58
N LEU A 284 17.37 -1.84 2.25
CA LEU A 284 16.60 -0.73 2.82
C LEU A 284 17.37 -0.11 3.98
N PRO A 285 17.29 1.23 4.16
CA PRO A 285 17.86 1.90 5.32
C PRO A 285 17.39 1.30 6.65
N ASP A 286 18.24 1.32 7.66
CA ASP A 286 17.94 0.71 8.97
C ASP A 286 16.67 1.25 9.60
N HIS A 287 16.40 2.55 9.49
CA HIS A 287 15.18 3.17 10.03
C HIS A 287 13.89 2.67 9.35
N ILE A 288 13.97 2.07 8.16
CA ILE A 288 12.83 1.41 7.48
C ILE A 288 12.70 -0.03 7.94
N ARG A 289 13.82 -0.74 8.16
CA ARG A 289 13.85 -2.15 8.57
C ARG A 289 13.60 -2.36 10.05
N ALA A 290 14.01 -1.42 10.88
CA ALA A 290 13.95 -1.54 12.33
C ALA A 290 12.53 -1.89 12.81
N GLY A 291 12.42 -2.94 13.65
CA GLY A 291 11.15 -3.43 14.18
C GLY A 291 10.27 -4.21 13.20
N MET A 292 10.80 -4.57 12.02
CA MET A 292 10.10 -5.44 11.06
C MET A 292 10.57 -6.88 11.22
N THR A 293 9.61 -7.80 11.30
CA THR A 293 9.84 -9.25 11.22
C THR A 293 9.47 -9.72 9.81
N VAL A 294 10.41 -10.32 9.09
CA VAL A 294 10.20 -10.75 7.71
C VAL A 294 10.38 -12.24 7.58
N HIS A 295 9.33 -12.90 7.11
CA HIS A 295 9.35 -14.30 6.71
C HIS A 295 9.55 -14.37 5.19
N TYR A 296 10.51 -15.17 4.76
CA TYR A 296 10.81 -15.34 3.35
C TYR A 296 10.26 -16.66 2.84
N ALA A 297 9.52 -16.60 1.72
CA ALA A 297 8.87 -17.75 1.13
C ALA A 297 9.42 -18.04 -0.27
N ARG A 298 9.76 -19.30 -0.54
CA ARG A 298 10.07 -19.84 -1.88
C ARG A 298 8.86 -20.53 -2.48
N ARG A 299 8.06 -21.17 -1.63
CA ARG A 299 6.84 -21.89 -1.97
C ARG A 299 5.69 -21.40 -1.13
N TYR A 300 4.47 -21.61 -1.61
CA TYR A 300 3.28 -21.25 -0.86
C TYR A 300 3.14 -22.04 0.45
N GLN A 301 3.73 -23.24 0.54
CA GLN A 301 3.82 -24.00 1.79
C GLN A 301 4.51 -23.21 2.90
N ASP A 302 5.55 -22.44 2.58
CA ASP A 302 6.25 -21.59 3.55
C ASP A 302 5.29 -20.51 4.08
N VAL A 303 4.49 -19.90 3.18
CA VAL A 303 3.46 -18.91 3.54
C VAL A 303 2.41 -19.55 4.45
N ALA A 304 1.87 -20.71 4.06
CA ALA A 304 0.84 -21.40 4.84
C ALA A 304 1.36 -21.80 6.22
N GLY A 305 2.61 -22.25 6.33
CA GLY A 305 3.27 -22.56 7.60
C GLY A 305 3.38 -21.35 8.53
N VAL A 306 3.75 -20.19 8.00
CA VAL A 306 3.80 -18.94 8.78
C VAL A 306 2.40 -18.50 9.22
N VAL A 307 1.39 -18.61 8.35
CA VAL A 307 0.04 -18.07 8.61
C VAL A 307 -0.80 -18.98 9.50
N PHE A 308 -0.74 -20.30 9.31
CA PHE A 308 -1.65 -21.28 9.91
C PHE A 308 -0.94 -22.32 10.79
N GLY A 309 0.41 -22.29 10.86
CA GLY A 309 1.25 -23.20 11.66
C GLY A 309 1.38 -22.85 13.12
#